data_9210caee5ccda425d00c2b87d9034656
#
_entry.id   9210caee5ccda425d00c2b87d9034656
#
_cell.length_a   1.000
_cell.length_b   1.000
_cell.length_c   1.000
_cell.angle_alpha   90.00
_cell.angle_beta   90.00
_cell.angle_gamma   90.00
#
_symmetry.space_group_name_H-M   'P 1'
#
loop_
_entity.id
_entity.type
_entity.pdbx_description
1 polymer ?
#
loop_
_entity_poly.entity_id
_entity_poly.type
_entity_poly.pdbx_seq_one_letter_code
_entity_poly.pdbx_strand_id
1 'polypeptide(L)'
;MKVRYSYLSQQFENCGDLWQDLRTFVATGDFTLGAALEEFEQRFAKLIGVHHAIGVNSGTDAIKLSLRAVGVGHGDEVITTA
;
A
#
# COMPACT_ATOMS: atom_id res chain seq x y z
N MET A 1 -14.69 23.02 19.98
CA MET A 1 -14.52 22.21 18.75
C MET A 1 -13.94 20.86 19.16
N LYS A 2 -14.60 19.73 18.85
CA LYS A 2 -14.05 18.38 19.08
C LYS A 2 -13.44 17.87 17.76
N VAL A 3 -12.14 17.74 17.70
CA VAL A 3 -11.44 17.10 16.59
C VAL A 3 -11.32 15.62 16.93
N ARG A 4 -11.86 14.74 16.09
CA ARG A 4 -11.75 13.28 16.28
C ARG A 4 -10.37 12.82 15.82
N TYR A 5 -9.75 11.93 16.56
CA TYR A 5 -8.48 11.30 16.20
C TYR A 5 -8.61 10.32 15.01
N SER A 6 -9.77 9.68 14.88
CA SER A 6 -10.02 8.69 13.85
C SER A 6 -11.44 8.82 13.28
N TYR A 7 -11.56 8.60 11.97
CA TYR A 7 -12.82 8.61 11.22
C TYR A 7 -13.12 7.23 10.60
N LEU A 8 -12.52 6.17 11.11
CA LEU A 8 -12.63 4.81 10.54
C LEU A 8 -14.08 4.34 10.40
N SER A 9 -14.92 4.57 11.41
CA SER A 9 -16.35 4.22 11.33
C SER A 9 -17.05 4.90 10.15
N GLN A 10 -16.77 6.18 9.92
CA GLN A 10 -17.35 6.95 8.83
C GLN A 10 -16.81 6.51 7.45
N GLN A 11 -15.53 6.15 7.37
CA GLN A 11 -14.95 5.63 6.13
C GLN A 11 -15.62 4.34 5.66
N PHE A 12 -16.13 3.54 6.58
CA PHE A 12 -16.73 2.23 6.28
C PHE A 12 -18.25 2.19 6.38
N GLU A 13 -18.93 3.34 6.54
CA GLU A 13 -20.41 3.41 6.61
C GLU A 13 -21.11 2.95 5.31
N ASN A 14 -20.49 3.19 4.14
CA ASN A 14 -21.06 2.90 2.83
C ASN A 14 -20.15 1.98 1.99
N CYS A 15 -19.77 0.82 2.54
CA CYS A 15 -18.85 -0.11 1.91
C CYS A 15 -19.52 -1.31 1.22
N GLY A 16 -20.78 -1.20 0.79
CA GLY A 16 -21.50 -2.29 0.14
C GLY A 16 -20.74 -2.84 -1.07
N ASP A 17 -20.27 -1.97 -1.94
CA ASP A 17 -19.52 -2.33 -3.14
C ASP A 17 -18.18 -2.99 -2.80
N LEU A 18 -17.47 -2.48 -1.79
CA LEU A 18 -16.21 -3.07 -1.32
C LEU A 18 -16.38 -4.52 -0.86
N TRP A 19 -17.46 -4.82 -0.14
CA TRP A 19 -17.76 -6.19 0.29
C TRP A 19 -18.11 -7.11 -0.86
N GLN A 20 -18.78 -6.60 -1.87
CA GLN A 20 -19.09 -7.36 -3.07
C GLN A 20 -17.82 -7.64 -3.89
N ASP A 21 -16.96 -6.65 -4.08
CA ASP A 21 -15.68 -6.78 -4.76
C ASP A 21 -14.77 -7.79 -4.03
N LEU A 22 -14.72 -7.71 -2.70
CA LEU A 22 -13.96 -8.66 -1.88
C LEU A 22 -14.46 -10.09 -2.06
N ARG A 23 -15.77 -10.31 -2.06
CA ARG A 23 -16.35 -11.66 -2.31
C ARG A 23 -15.97 -12.19 -3.69
N THR A 24 -16.04 -11.33 -4.71
CA THR A 24 -15.67 -11.69 -6.07
C THR A 24 -14.19 -12.04 -6.15
N PHE A 25 -13.34 -11.23 -5.55
CA PHE A 25 -11.89 -11.49 -5.47
C PHE A 25 -11.57 -12.79 -4.75
N VAL A 26 -12.18 -13.04 -3.59
CA VAL A 26 -11.97 -14.30 -2.83
C VAL A 26 -12.37 -15.52 -3.65
N ALA A 27 -13.42 -15.41 -4.46
CA ALA A 27 -13.87 -16.52 -5.31
C ALA A 27 -12.87 -16.88 -6.43
N THR A 28 -11.96 -15.97 -6.81
CA THR A 28 -10.91 -16.27 -7.81
C THR A 28 -9.80 -17.17 -7.27
N GLY A 29 -9.55 -17.13 -5.96
CA GLY A 29 -8.41 -17.85 -5.34
C GLY A 29 -7.05 -17.22 -5.64
N ASP A 30 -6.98 -16.08 -6.33
CA ASP A 30 -5.74 -15.44 -6.78
C ASP A 30 -5.25 -14.45 -5.72
N PHE A 31 -4.69 -14.96 -4.61
CA PHE A 31 -4.31 -14.18 -3.44
C PHE A 31 -2.86 -13.69 -3.42
N THR A 32 -2.02 -14.14 -4.36
CA THR A 32 -0.58 -13.84 -4.30
C THR A 32 -0.08 -13.38 -5.65
N LEU A 33 0.46 -12.16 -5.69
CA LEU A 33 1.05 -11.54 -6.90
C LEU A 33 0.13 -11.57 -8.14
N GLY A 34 -1.20 -11.53 -7.92
CA GLY A 34 -2.19 -11.64 -8.97
C GLY A 34 -2.56 -10.30 -9.62
N ALA A 35 -3.52 -10.37 -10.55
CA ALA A 35 -3.97 -9.23 -11.34
C ALA A 35 -4.44 -8.02 -10.52
N ALA A 36 -5.03 -8.25 -9.34
CA ALA A 36 -5.46 -7.18 -8.45
C ALA A 36 -4.26 -6.34 -7.92
N LEU A 37 -3.12 -7.00 -7.62
CA LEU A 37 -1.91 -6.30 -7.22
C LEU A 37 -1.33 -5.48 -8.37
N GLU A 38 -1.25 -6.06 -9.56
CA GLU A 38 -0.75 -5.36 -10.75
C GLU A 38 -1.58 -4.11 -11.06
N GLU A 39 -2.89 -4.22 -11.00
CA GLU A 39 -3.80 -3.09 -11.20
C GLU A 39 -3.61 -2.02 -10.12
N PHE A 40 -3.45 -2.41 -8.86
CA PHE A 40 -3.17 -1.49 -7.77
C PHE A 40 -1.86 -0.73 -7.99
N GLU A 41 -0.79 -1.43 -8.32
CA GLU A 41 0.54 -0.84 -8.59
C GLU A 41 0.48 0.19 -9.73
N GLN A 42 -0.19 -0.15 -10.82
CA GLN A 42 -0.35 0.75 -11.96
C GLN A 42 -1.16 2.02 -11.60
N ARG A 43 -2.28 1.85 -10.91
CA ARG A 43 -3.12 2.97 -10.47
C ARG A 43 -2.39 3.85 -9.45
N PHE A 44 -1.66 3.25 -8.53
CA PHE A 44 -0.91 3.97 -7.51
C PHE A 44 0.28 4.73 -8.12
N ALA A 45 1.03 4.12 -9.02
CA ALA A 45 2.09 4.79 -9.76
C ALA A 45 1.57 6.03 -10.51
N LYS A 46 0.43 5.88 -11.19
CA LYS A 46 -0.23 6.99 -11.89
C LYS A 46 -0.68 8.10 -10.93
N LEU A 47 -1.25 7.75 -9.78
CA LEU A 47 -1.71 8.69 -8.77
C LEU A 47 -0.57 9.54 -8.21
N ILE A 48 0.58 8.91 -7.93
CA ILE A 48 1.77 9.57 -7.39
C ILE A 48 2.60 10.26 -8.48
N GLY A 49 2.39 9.94 -9.77
CA GLY A 49 3.14 10.51 -10.89
C GLY A 49 4.53 9.90 -11.06
N VAL A 50 4.70 8.62 -10.72
CA VAL A 50 5.94 7.86 -10.91
C VAL A 50 5.78 6.78 -11.96
N HIS A 51 6.88 6.23 -12.47
CA HIS A 51 6.84 5.19 -13.49
C HIS A 51 6.38 3.84 -12.94
N HIS A 52 6.77 3.52 -11.70
CA HIS A 52 6.49 2.23 -11.09
C HIS A 52 6.10 2.40 -9.62
N ALA A 53 5.20 1.55 -9.17
CA ALA A 53 4.93 1.28 -7.76
C ALA A 53 5.06 -0.23 -7.54
N ILE A 54 5.60 -0.63 -6.42
CA ILE A 54 5.87 -2.04 -6.11
C ILE A 54 5.23 -2.36 -4.76
N GLY A 55 4.31 -3.31 -4.77
CA GLY A 55 3.68 -3.82 -3.56
C GLY A 55 4.66 -4.64 -2.73
N VAL A 56 4.64 -4.40 -1.42
CA VAL A 56 5.46 -5.12 -0.44
C VAL A 56 4.58 -5.49 0.75
N ASN A 57 5.02 -6.45 1.57
CA ASN A 57 4.20 -6.98 2.66
C ASN A 57 4.04 -6.05 3.86
N SER A 58 4.92 -5.06 4.05
CA SER A 58 4.88 -4.14 5.18
C SER A 58 5.62 -2.82 4.90
N GLY A 59 5.29 -1.77 5.67
CA GLY A 59 6.04 -0.51 5.63
C GLY A 59 7.51 -0.68 6.04
N THR A 60 7.81 -1.60 6.94
CA THR A 60 9.20 -1.93 7.34
C THR A 60 9.99 -2.47 6.15
N ASP A 61 9.40 -3.37 5.35
CA ASP A 61 10.07 -3.88 4.16
C ASP A 61 10.16 -2.84 3.05
N ALA A 62 9.15 -1.97 2.91
CA ALA A 62 9.22 -0.84 2.00
C ALA A 62 10.45 0.04 2.29
N ILE A 63 10.68 0.40 3.55
CA ILE A 63 11.86 1.19 3.96
C ILE A 63 13.16 0.42 3.68
N LYS A 64 13.24 -0.84 4.12
CA LYS A 64 14.45 -1.66 3.90
C LYS A 64 14.80 -1.81 2.43
N LEU A 65 13.81 -2.12 1.59
CA LEU A 65 14.03 -2.31 0.16
C LEU A 65 14.39 -0.99 -0.54
N SER A 66 13.74 0.12 -0.14
CA SER A 66 14.08 1.44 -0.67
C SER A 66 15.51 1.85 -0.34
N LEU A 67 15.96 1.66 0.89
CA LEU A 67 17.33 1.95 1.29
C LEU A 67 18.34 1.12 0.48
N ARG A 68 18.08 -0.17 0.30
CA ARG A 68 18.90 -1.03 -0.53
C ARG A 68 18.93 -0.61 -1.99
N ALA A 69 17.78 -0.21 -2.53
CA ALA A 69 17.67 0.23 -3.93
C ALA A 69 18.50 1.47 -4.24
N VAL A 70 18.69 2.37 -3.25
CA VAL A 70 19.56 3.55 -3.39
C VAL A 70 21.00 3.30 -2.92
N GLY A 71 21.37 2.05 -2.62
CA GLY A 71 22.74 1.65 -2.30
C GLY A 71 23.16 1.84 -0.84
N VAL A 72 22.24 2.16 0.06
CA VAL A 72 22.55 2.29 1.50
C VAL A 72 22.91 0.94 2.10
N GLY A 73 24.06 0.85 2.75
CA GLY A 73 24.61 -0.37 3.34
C GLY A 73 25.30 -0.14 4.67
N HIS A 74 26.14 -1.11 5.03
CA HIS A 74 26.86 -1.08 6.30
C HIS A 74 27.83 0.12 6.38
N GLY A 75 27.73 0.91 7.44
CA GLY A 75 28.53 2.11 7.65
C GLY A 75 27.92 3.41 7.13
N ASP A 76 26.81 3.33 6.39
CA ASP A 76 26.10 4.52 5.93
C ASP A 76 25.16 5.09 7.02
N GLU A 77 24.97 6.40 6.99
CA GLU A 77 24.08 7.12 7.90
C GLU A 77 22.81 7.56 7.17
N VAL A 78 21.66 7.43 7.82
CA VAL A 78 20.36 7.85 7.30
C VAL A 78 19.69 8.79 8.29
N ILE A 79 19.31 9.97 7.83
CA ILE A 79 18.55 10.94 8.62
C ILE A 79 17.06 10.72 8.38
N THR A 80 16.32 10.57 9.47
CA THR A 80 14.87 10.38 9.42
C THR A 80 14.18 11.16 10.53
N THR A 81 12.87 11.24 10.47
CA THR A 81 12.06 11.82 11.55
C THR A 81 12.05 10.90 12.77
N ALA A 82 11.94 11.53 13.94
CA ALA A 82 11.79 10.81 15.21
C ALA A 82 10.38 10.23 15.38
#